data_412303a9b0b8d9b56c1ca5afbb039c44
#
_entry.id   412303a9b0b8d9b56c1ca5afbb039c44
#
_cell.length_a   1.000
_cell.length_b   1.000
_cell.length_c   1.000
_cell.angle_alpha   90.00
_cell.angle_beta   90.00
_cell.angle_gamma   90.00
#
_symmetry.space_group_name_H-M   'P 1'
#
loop_
_entity.id
_entity.type
_entity.pdbx_description
1 polymer ?
#
loop_
_entity_poly.entity_id
_entity_poly.type
_entity_poly.pdbx_seq_one_letter_code
_entity_poly.pdbx_strand_id
1 'polypeptide(L)'
;MSPRFVVLGPPGAGKTTIGGLLAERTGLTFRDTDEDVVASAGKPISDIFTTDGEPAFRALEERAVAEALETHDGVLALGGGAVLSATTRQRLADHTVVFLNVGMAEGVRRTGLSSARPLLAGVNPRATFKALLDARLPLYREVATVEVATDDLTPEQVVDTVLDRCG
;
A
#
# COMPACT_ATOMS: atom_id res chain seq x y z
N MET A 1 -4.31 9.13 -18.82
CA MET A 1 -4.32 7.75 -18.32
C MET A 1 -4.32 7.76 -16.80
N SER A 2 -5.13 6.93 -16.19
CA SER A 2 -5.20 6.82 -14.73
C SER A 2 -5.44 5.38 -14.33
N PRO A 3 -5.01 4.97 -13.13
CA PRO A 3 -5.24 3.61 -12.65
C PRO A 3 -6.73 3.31 -12.53
N ARG A 4 -7.09 2.09 -12.88
CA ARG A 4 -8.45 1.60 -12.72
C ARG A 4 -8.74 1.23 -11.27
N PHE A 5 -7.73 0.70 -10.58
CA PHE A 5 -7.80 0.39 -9.15
C PHE A 5 -6.52 0.85 -8.47
N VAL A 6 -6.65 1.47 -7.32
CA VAL A 6 -5.52 1.79 -6.44
C VAL A 6 -5.68 0.94 -5.19
N VAL A 7 -4.66 0.13 -4.87
CA VAL A 7 -4.69 -0.78 -3.73
C VAL A 7 -3.76 -0.25 -2.65
N LEU A 8 -4.27 -0.10 -1.43
CA LEU A 8 -3.46 0.37 -0.31
C LEU A 8 -3.86 -0.34 0.99
N GLY A 9 -3.06 -0.15 2.01
CA GLY A 9 -3.27 -0.74 3.31
C GLY A 9 -1.97 -0.82 4.10
N PRO A 10 -2.04 -1.27 5.37
CA PRO A 10 -0.85 -1.39 6.21
C PRO A 10 0.11 -2.47 5.71
N PRO A 11 1.33 -2.50 6.24
CA PRO A 11 2.26 -3.59 5.92
C PRO A 11 1.62 -4.95 6.23
N GLY A 12 1.82 -5.91 5.34
CA GLY A 12 1.26 -7.24 5.49
C GLY A 12 -0.19 -7.42 5.04
N ALA A 13 -0.82 -6.37 4.51
CA ALA A 13 -2.19 -6.45 4.00
C ALA A 13 -2.30 -7.28 2.71
N GLY A 14 -1.19 -7.55 2.04
CA GLY A 14 -1.17 -8.36 0.82
C GLY A 14 -1.36 -7.56 -0.46
N LYS A 15 -0.98 -6.29 -0.46
CA LYS A 15 -1.14 -5.39 -1.61
C LYS A 15 -0.53 -5.92 -2.90
N THR A 16 0.68 -6.45 -2.82
CA THR A 16 1.37 -6.99 -4.01
C THR A 16 0.67 -8.22 -4.54
N THR A 17 0.31 -9.15 -3.66
CA THR A 17 -0.39 -10.39 -4.04
C THR A 17 -1.78 -10.08 -4.61
N ILE A 18 -2.56 -9.29 -3.87
CA ILE A 18 -3.93 -8.94 -4.28
C ILE A 18 -3.91 -8.07 -5.54
N GLY A 19 -3.03 -7.06 -5.58
CA GLY A 19 -2.92 -6.19 -6.75
C GLY A 19 -2.53 -6.95 -8.00
N GLY A 20 -1.58 -7.86 -7.90
CA GLY A 20 -1.16 -8.70 -9.01
C GLY A 20 -2.28 -9.61 -9.50
N LEU A 21 -3.00 -10.23 -8.57
CA LEU A 21 -4.11 -11.12 -8.91
C LEU A 21 -5.30 -10.35 -9.52
N LEU A 22 -5.59 -9.17 -8.98
CA LEU A 22 -6.63 -8.30 -9.53
C LEU A 22 -6.28 -7.87 -10.96
N ALA A 23 -5.03 -7.53 -11.21
CA ALA A 23 -4.55 -7.19 -12.54
C ALA A 23 -4.71 -8.36 -13.51
N GLU A 24 -4.32 -9.55 -13.07
CA GLU A 24 -4.47 -10.78 -13.88
C GLU A 24 -5.94 -11.06 -14.22
N ARG A 25 -6.83 -10.97 -13.23
CA ARG A 25 -8.26 -11.23 -13.38
C ARG A 25 -8.96 -10.22 -14.29
N THR A 26 -8.46 -9.00 -14.37
CA THR A 26 -9.05 -7.93 -15.18
C THR A 26 -8.33 -7.71 -16.52
N GLY A 27 -7.25 -8.42 -16.76
CA GLY A 27 -6.44 -8.22 -17.96
C GLY A 27 -5.67 -6.92 -17.98
N LEU A 28 -5.41 -6.34 -16.80
CA LEU A 28 -4.69 -5.09 -16.64
C LEU A 28 -3.24 -5.34 -16.20
N THR A 29 -2.40 -4.32 -16.30
CA THR A 29 -1.03 -4.39 -15.80
C THR A 29 -0.97 -3.95 -14.34
N PHE A 30 0.01 -4.48 -13.59
CA PHE A 30 0.25 -4.15 -12.19
C PHE A 30 1.50 -3.28 -12.05
N ARG A 31 1.42 -2.27 -11.17
CA ARG A 31 2.55 -1.42 -10.82
C ARG A 31 2.53 -1.16 -9.31
N ASP A 32 3.71 -1.15 -8.70
CA ASP A 32 3.90 -0.89 -7.28
C ASP A 32 4.82 0.33 -7.12
N THR A 33 4.36 1.35 -6.42
CA THR A 33 5.15 2.58 -6.23
C THR A 33 6.41 2.36 -5.40
N ASP A 34 6.45 1.34 -4.55
CA ASP A 34 7.67 1.00 -3.80
C ASP A 34 8.78 0.59 -4.77
N GLU A 35 8.47 -0.15 -5.82
CA GLU A 35 9.44 -0.50 -6.86
C GLU A 35 9.91 0.73 -7.64
N ASP A 36 9.01 1.68 -7.89
CA ASP A 36 9.36 2.93 -8.55
C ASP A 36 10.33 3.76 -7.70
N VAL A 37 10.12 3.79 -6.39
CA VAL A 37 11.02 4.48 -5.47
C VAL A 37 12.41 3.83 -5.47
N VAL A 38 12.46 2.50 -5.42
CA VAL A 38 13.73 1.77 -5.49
C VAL A 38 14.48 2.07 -6.78
N ALA A 39 13.78 2.07 -7.91
CA ALA A 39 14.37 2.37 -9.20
C ALA A 39 14.92 3.81 -9.27
N SER A 40 14.14 4.75 -8.73
CA SER A 40 14.53 6.18 -8.72
C SER A 40 15.73 6.45 -7.79
N ALA A 41 15.74 5.82 -6.62
CA ALA A 41 16.82 6.02 -5.64
C ALA A 41 18.08 5.22 -5.95
N GLY A 42 17.95 4.13 -6.70
CA GLY A 42 19.07 3.23 -6.98
C GLY A 42 19.49 2.37 -5.80
N LYS A 43 18.62 2.22 -4.79
CA LYS A 43 18.90 1.41 -3.59
C LYS A 43 17.60 0.97 -2.93
N PRO A 44 17.64 -0.10 -2.10
CA PRO A 44 16.46 -0.60 -1.40
C PRO A 44 15.87 0.44 -0.44
N ILE A 45 14.59 0.30 -0.13
CA ILE A 45 13.87 1.21 0.77
C ILE A 45 14.52 1.26 2.15
N SER A 46 14.96 0.12 2.69
CA SER A 46 15.64 0.09 3.99
C SER A 46 16.90 0.95 4.00
N ASP A 47 17.65 0.98 2.90
CA ASP A 47 18.84 1.80 2.79
C ASP A 47 18.49 3.29 2.67
N ILE A 48 17.39 3.63 2.02
CA ILE A 48 16.90 5.02 1.98
C ILE A 48 16.62 5.51 3.39
N PHE A 49 15.92 4.70 4.20
CA PHE A 49 15.61 5.06 5.59
C PHE A 49 16.87 5.24 6.44
N THR A 50 17.85 4.36 6.29
CA THR A 50 19.07 4.41 7.12
C THR A 50 20.05 5.49 6.70
N THR A 51 20.17 5.77 5.42
CA THR A 51 21.14 6.75 4.91
C THR A 51 20.56 8.14 4.69
N ASP A 52 19.33 8.23 4.19
CA ASP A 52 18.71 9.51 3.80
C ASP A 52 17.61 9.95 4.75
N GLY A 53 17.04 9.02 5.55
CA GLY A 53 15.99 9.29 6.50
C GLY A 53 14.58 9.20 5.92
N GLU A 54 13.60 9.13 6.81
CA GLU A 54 12.19 9.00 6.43
C GLU A 54 11.69 10.18 5.57
N PRO A 55 12.01 11.45 5.89
CA PRO A 55 11.53 12.57 5.06
C PRO A 55 11.95 12.47 3.60
N ALA A 56 13.18 12.00 3.34
CA ALA A 56 13.67 11.81 1.97
C ALA A 56 12.87 10.70 1.26
N PHE A 57 12.62 9.60 1.95
CA PHE A 57 11.80 8.51 1.40
C PHE A 57 10.38 9.01 1.07
N ARG A 58 9.75 9.76 1.98
CA ARG A 58 8.39 10.26 1.77
C ARG A 58 8.30 11.21 0.57
N ALA A 59 9.34 12.02 0.33
CA ALA A 59 9.40 12.89 -0.84
C ALA A 59 9.47 12.08 -2.14
N LEU A 60 10.28 11.02 -2.16
CA LEU A 60 10.37 10.12 -3.30
C LEU A 60 9.05 9.38 -3.55
N GLU A 61 8.42 8.90 -2.48
CA GLU A 61 7.15 8.21 -2.54
C GLU A 61 6.04 9.10 -3.10
N GLU A 62 5.95 10.33 -2.63
CA GLU A 62 4.94 11.28 -3.10
C GLU A 62 5.07 11.55 -4.60
N ARG A 63 6.30 11.72 -5.09
CA ARG A 63 6.54 11.90 -6.52
C ARG A 63 6.22 10.65 -7.34
N ALA A 64 6.59 9.48 -6.82
CA ALA A 64 6.31 8.21 -7.50
C ALA A 64 4.79 7.98 -7.62
N VAL A 65 4.05 8.26 -6.56
CA VAL A 65 2.58 8.14 -6.56
C VAL A 65 1.98 9.12 -7.56
N ALA A 66 2.39 10.38 -7.54
CA ALA A 66 1.86 11.39 -8.45
C ALA A 66 2.06 11.00 -9.91
N GLU A 67 3.26 10.54 -10.25
CA GLU A 67 3.58 10.11 -11.61
C GLU A 67 2.77 8.88 -12.01
N ALA A 68 2.67 7.89 -11.13
CA ALA A 68 1.92 6.67 -11.41
C ALA A 68 0.43 6.94 -11.61
N LEU A 69 -0.15 7.85 -10.82
CA LEU A 69 -1.56 8.22 -10.98
C LEU A 69 -1.85 8.89 -12.33
N GLU A 70 -0.86 9.52 -12.93
CA GLU A 70 -1.02 10.17 -14.23
C GLU A 70 -0.71 9.27 -15.42
N THR A 71 0.18 8.29 -15.25
CA THR A 71 0.75 7.52 -16.36
C THR A 71 0.37 6.06 -16.38
N HIS A 72 0.00 5.47 -15.25
CA HIS A 72 -0.35 4.06 -15.18
C HIS A 72 -1.84 3.85 -15.44
N ASP A 73 -2.16 2.81 -16.20
CA ASP A 73 -3.51 2.53 -16.71
C ASP A 73 -4.06 1.18 -16.22
N GLY A 74 -3.56 0.67 -15.10
CA GLY A 74 -3.96 -0.65 -14.62
C GLY A 74 -4.26 -0.66 -13.13
N VAL A 75 -3.67 -1.62 -12.43
CA VAL A 75 -3.76 -1.74 -10.98
C VAL A 75 -2.48 -1.14 -10.37
N LEU A 76 -2.66 -0.21 -9.46
CA LEU A 76 -1.54 0.47 -8.78
C LEU A 76 -1.59 0.16 -7.29
N ALA A 77 -0.48 -0.38 -6.76
CA ALA A 77 -0.32 -0.58 -5.32
C ALA A 77 0.53 0.55 -4.74
N LEU A 78 0.09 1.09 -3.61
CA LEU A 78 0.81 2.14 -2.89
C LEU A 78 1.45 1.57 -1.62
N GLY A 79 2.58 2.14 -1.22
CA GLY A 79 3.20 1.82 0.06
C GLY A 79 2.29 2.19 1.23
N GLY A 80 2.44 1.51 2.36
CA GLY A 80 1.55 1.67 3.51
C GLY A 80 1.52 3.06 4.12
N GLY A 81 2.55 3.86 3.93
CA GLY A 81 2.63 5.23 4.43
C GLY A 81 2.33 6.31 3.41
N ALA A 82 1.94 5.95 2.19
CA ALA A 82 1.64 6.94 1.16
C ALA A 82 0.52 7.90 1.57
N VAL A 83 -0.43 7.44 2.36
CA VAL A 83 -1.56 8.25 2.84
C VAL A 83 -1.16 9.31 3.87
N LEU A 84 0.07 9.30 4.37
CA LEU A 84 0.55 10.33 5.28
C LEU A 84 0.66 11.69 4.58
N SER A 85 0.82 11.70 3.26
CA SER A 85 0.85 12.93 2.47
C SER A 85 -0.57 13.44 2.19
N ALA A 86 -0.87 14.65 2.62
CA ALA A 86 -2.16 15.28 2.34
C ALA A 86 -2.36 15.48 0.83
N THR A 87 -1.30 15.79 0.11
CA THR A 87 -1.33 15.95 -1.34
C THR A 87 -1.72 14.64 -2.02
N THR A 88 -1.13 13.53 -1.57
CA THR A 88 -1.48 12.20 -2.09
C THR A 88 -2.96 11.87 -1.82
N ARG A 89 -3.45 12.15 -0.61
CA ARG A 89 -4.86 11.92 -0.29
C ARG A 89 -5.80 12.70 -1.21
N GLN A 90 -5.46 13.95 -1.50
CA GLN A 90 -6.24 14.77 -2.43
C GLN A 90 -6.24 14.20 -3.85
N ARG A 91 -5.09 13.70 -4.30
CA ARG A 91 -4.97 13.08 -5.62
C ARG A 91 -5.79 11.79 -5.74
N LEU A 92 -5.95 11.06 -4.64
CA LEU A 92 -6.71 9.81 -4.62
C LEU A 92 -8.22 10.00 -4.67
N ALA A 93 -8.73 11.22 -4.47
CA ALA A 93 -10.16 11.49 -4.37
C ALA A 93 -10.95 11.07 -5.64
N ASP A 94 -10.32 11.13 -6.81
CA ASP A 94 -10.95 10.82 -8.09
C ASP A 94 -10.72 9.38 -8.56
N HIS A 95 -10.14 8.53 -7.70
CA HIS A 95 -9.78 7.16 -8.07
C HIS A 95 -10.59 6.13 -7.28
N THR A 96 -10.69 4.93 -7.84
CA THR A 96 -11.26 3.78 -7.12
C THR A 96 -10.18 3.20 -6.23
N VAL A 97 -10.30 3.43 -4.92
CA VAL A 97 -9.30 3.06 -3.92
C VAL A 97 -9.79 1.88 -3.11
N VAL A 98 -9.03 0.81 -3.12
CA VAL A 98 -9.30 -0.41 -2.36
C VAL A 98 -8.38 -0.42 -1.14
N PHE A 99 -8.98 -0.33 0.05
CA PHE A 99 -8.24 -0.43 1.30
C PHE A 99 -8.30 -1.89 1.78
N LEU A 100 -7.14 -2.55 1.82
CA LEU A 100 -7.01 -3.90 2.35
C LEU A 100 -6.69 -3.79 3.83
N ASN A 101 -7.67 -4.13 4.68
CA ASN A 101 -7.53 -4.07 6.12
C ASN A 101 -7.10 -5.43 6.66
N VAL A 102 -6.02 -5.44 7.44
CA VAL A 102 -5.51 -6.63 8.10
C VAL A 102 -5.48 -6.38 9.60
N GLY A 103 -5.92 -7.35 10.40
CA GLY A 103 -5.86 -7.26 11.86
C GLY A 103 -4.42 -7.30 12.37
N MET A 104 -4.22 -6.82 13.59
CA MET A 104 -2.88 -6.68 14.19
C MET A 104 -2.10 -8.01 14.22
N ALA A 105 -2.73 -9.09 14.68
CA ALA A 105 -2.05 -10.38 14.83
C ALA A 105 -1.62 -10.94 13.46
N GLU A 106 -2.50 -10.88 12.48
CA GLU A 106 -2.21 -11.37 11.13
C GLU A 106 -1.19 -10.48 10.42
N GLY A 107 -1.28 -9.17 10.61
CA GLY A 107 -0.32 -8.23 10.03
C GLY A 107 1.10 -8.46 10.55
N VAL A 108 1.25 -8.64 11.85
CA VAL A 108 2.56 -8.95 12.45
C VAL A 108 3.08 -10.29 11.95
N ARG A 109 2.22 -11.30 11.87
CA ARG A 109 2.61 -12.63 11.38
C ARG A 109 3.10 -12.57 9.93
N ARG A 110 2.42 -11.83 9.06
CA ARG A 110 2.77 -11.72 7.64
C ARG A 110 4.04 -10.93 7.39
N THR A 111 4.28 -9.88 8.18
CA THR A 111 5.47 -9.04 8.01
C THR A 111 6.68 -9.61 8.73
N GLY A 112 6.47 -10.34 9.83
CA GLY A 112 7.56 -10.83 10.67
C GLY A 112 8.43 -9.69 11.17
N LEU A 113 9.74 -9.98 11.33
CA LEU A 113 10.75 -9.01 11.76
C LEU A 113 11.64 -8.60 10.58
N SER A 114 11.07 -8.46 9.40
CA SER A 114 11.82 -8.15 8.18
C SER A 114 12.49 -6.78 8.25
N SER A 115 13.77 -6.74 7.89
CA SER A 115 14.52 -5.48 7.77
C SER A 115 14.03 -4.63 6.60
N ALA A 116 13.28 -5.19 5.67
CA ALA A 116 12.64 -4.45 4.58
C ALA A 116 11.47 -3.57 5.09
N ARG A 117 11.08 -3.74 6.35
CA ARG A 117 10.04 -2.96 7.02
C ARG A 117 10.62 -2.28 8.28
N PRO A 118 11.50 -1.27 8.13
CA PRO A 118 12.21 -0.68 9.27
C PRO A 118 11.28 -0.12 10.36
N LEU A 119 10.07 0.32 10.00
CA LEU A 119 9.10 0.84 10.97
C LEU A 119 8.55 -0.23 11.90
N LEU A 120 8.68 -1.52 11.54
CA LEU A 120 8.26 -2.64 12.36
C LEU A 120 9.43 -3.32 13.08
N ALA A 121 10.67 -2.94 12.75
CA ALA A 121 11.87 -3.47 13.39
C ALA A 121 12.06 -2.76 14.73
N GLY A 122 11.61 -3.38 15.80
CA GLY A 122 11.71 -2.80 17.14
C GLY A 122 11.66 -3.88 18.21
N VAL A 123 11.72 -3.46 19.47
CA VAL A 123 11.69 -4.34 20.62
C VAL A 123 10.35 -5.08 20.73
N ASN A 124 9.26 -4.41 20.28
CA ASN A 124 7.92 -4.99 20.32
C ASN A 124 7.20 -4.76 18.99
N PRO A 125 7.32 -5.71 18.03
CA PRO A 125 6.68 -5.57 16.72
C PRO A 125 5.16 -5.40 16.77
N ARG A 126 4.49 -6.04 17.74
CA ARG A 126 3.04 -5.94 17.91
C ARG A 126 2.62 -4.53 18.27
N ALA A 127 3.28 -3.94 19.27
CA ALA A 127 2.96 -2.58 19.70
C ALA A 127 3.29 -1.57 18.60
N THR A 128 4.38 -1.76 17.88
CA THR A 128 4.77 -0.92 16.76
C THR A 128 3.73 -0.98 15.64
N PHE A 129 3.29 -2.17 15.27
CA PHE A 129 2.26 -2.35 14.24
C PHE A 129 0.94 -1.72 14.65
N LYS A 130 0.52 -1.92 15.91
CA LYS A 130 -0.71 -1.33 16.44
C LYS A 130 -0.68 0.18 16.38
N ALA A 131 0.40 0.80 16.83
CA ALA A 131 0.55 2.26 16.80
C ALA A 131 0.51 2.79 15.37
N LEU A 132 1.20 2.11 14.45
CA LEU A 132 1.21 2.45 13.04
C LEU A 132 -0.20 2.37 12.44
N LEU A 133 -0.91 1.27 12.70
CA LEU A 133 -2.26 1.05 12.20
C LEU A 133 -3.23 2.08 12.76
N ASP A 134 -3.20 2.31 14.09
CA ASP A 134 -4.09 3.28 14.74
C ASP A 134 -3.90 4.69 14.19
N ALA A 135 -2.65 5.07 13.91
CA ALA A 135 -2.34 6.39 13.35
C ALA A 135 -2.81 6.54 11.91
N ARG A 136 -2.75 5.48 11.13
CA ARG A 136 -3.03 5.51 9.68
C ARG A 136 -4.46 5.13 9.32
N LEU A 137 -5.15 4.38 10.17
CA LEU A 137 -6.50 3.88 9.87
C LEU A 137 -7.48 4.97 9.45
N PRO A 138 -7.58 6.12 10.12
CA PRO A 138 -8.45 7.20 9.66
C PRO A 138 -8.08 7.70 8.27
N LEU A 139 -6.78 7.73 7.96
CA LEU A 139 -6.30 8.19 6.65
C LEU A 139 -6.62 7.20 5.54
N TYR A 140 -6.49 5.89 5.81
CA TYR A 140 -6.90 4.86 4.85
C TYR A 140 -8.40 4.96 4.56
N ARG A 141 -9.21 5.13 5.60
CA ARG A 141 -10.66 5.23 5.45
C ARG A 141 -11.11 6.50 4.76
N GLU A 142 -10.37 7.59 4.94
CA GLU A 142 -10.66 8.85 4.27
C GLU A 142 -10.60 8.69 2.75
N VAL A 143 -9.64 7.95 2.22
CA VAL A 143 -9.42 7.80 0.78
C VAL A 143 -10.10 6.58 0.17
N ALA A 144 -10.54 5.63 0.98
CA ALA A 144 -11.06 4.35 0.50
C ALA A 144 -12.41 4.50 -0.20
N THR A 145 -12.51 3.89 -1.38
CA THR A 145 -13.81 3.66 -2.04
C THR A 145 -14.46 2.42 -1.43
N VAL A 146 -13.66 1.41 -1.16
CA VAL A 146 -14.10 0.15 -0.54
C VAL A 146 -13.04 -0.32 0.44
N GLU A 147 -13.47 -0.90 1.56
CA GLU A 147 -12.60 -1.52 2.56
C GLU A 147 -12.89 -3.02 2.60
N VAL A 148 -11.83 -3.84 2.52
CA VAL A 148 -11.96 -5.31 2.57
C VAL A 148 -11.08 -5.83 3.70
N ALA A 149 -11.70 -6.51 4.67
CA ALA A 149 -10.98 -7.21 5.73
C ALA A 149 -10.41 -8.52 5.16
N THR A 150 -9.10 -8.70 5.25
CA THR A 150 -8.41 -9.80 4.56
C THR A 150 -8.06 -11.00 5.45
N ASP A 151 -8.24 -10.89 6.77
CA ASP A 151 -7.75 -11.90 7.73
C ASP A 151 -8.28 -13.31 7.47
N ASP A 152 -9.56 -13.42 7.15
CA ASP A 152 -10.24 -14.71 7.00
C ASP A 152 -10.52 -15.06 5.54
N LEU A 153 -9.90 -14.35 4.59
CA LEU A 153 -10.13 -14.54 3.17
C LEU A 153 -8.87 -15.02 2.45
N THR A 154 -9.06 -15.88 1.45
CA THR A 154 -7.98 -16.18 0.51
C THR A 154 -7.76 -14.98 -0.42
N PRO A 155 -6.59 -14.87 -1.07
CA PRO A 155 -6.38 -13.80 -2.05
C PRO A 155 -7.45 -13.77 -3.13
N GLU A 156 -7.91 -14.91 -3.62
CA GLU A 156 -8.97 -15.03 -4.62
C GLU A 156 -10.29 -14.47 -4.11
N GLN A 157 -10.63 -14.77 -2.86
CA GLN A 157 -11.86 -14.25 -2.23
C GLN A 157 -11.80 -12.73 -2.05
N VAL A 158 -10.63 -12.18 -1.72
CA VAL A 158 -10.43 -10.73 -1.63
C VAL A 158 -10.68 -10.08 -2.99
N VAL A 159 -10.10 -10.63 -4.06
CA VAL A 159 -10.30 -10.11 -5.42
C VAL A 159 -11.76 -10.21 -5.84
N ASP A 160 -12.42 -11.34 -5.55
CA ASP A 160 -13.85 -11.49 -5.84
C ASP A 160 -14.67 -10.41 -5.16
N THR A 161 -14.36 -10.12 -3.88
CA THR A 161 -15.05 -9.08 -3.11
C THR A 161 -14.85 -7.70 -3.73
N VAL A 162 -13.61 -7.39 -4.14
CA VAL A 162 -13.29 -6.13 -4.79
C VAL A 162 -14.07 -5.96 -6.09
N LEU A 163 -14.09 -7.01 -6.93
CA LEU A 163 -14.79 -6.96 -8.21
C LEU A 163 -16.30 -6.85 -8.03
N ASP A 164 -16.88 -7.49 -7.02
CA ASP A 164 -18.30 -7.39 -6.71
C ASP A 164 -18.70 -5.98 -6.30
N ARG A 165 -17.82 -5.26 -5.60
CA ARG A 165 -18.13 -3.91 -5.07
C ARG A 165 -17.74 -2.79 -6.02
N CYS A 166 -16.73 -2.99 -6.85
CA CYS A 166 -16.14 -1.94 -7.69
C CYS A 166 -16.25 -2.24 -9.18
N GLY A 167 -16.47 -3.49 -9.50
CA GLY A 167 -16.59 -3.95 -10.87
C GLY A 167 -18.00 -3.86 -11.35
#